data_3eaccd8c616aeb5af0111938cead8766
#
_entry.id   3eaccd8c616aeb5af0111938cead8766
#
_cell.length_a   1.000
_cell.length_b   1.000
_cell.length_c   1.000
_cell.angle_alpha   90.00
_cell.angle_beta   90.00
_cell.angle_gamma   90.00
#
_symmetry.space_group_name_H-M   'P 1'
#
loop_
_entity.id
_entity.type
_entity.pdbx_description
1 polymer ?
#
loop_
_entity_poly.entity_id
_entity_poly.type
_entity_poly.pdbx_seq_one_letter_code
_entity_poly.pdbx_strand_id
1 'polypeptide(L)'
;DGTAKVVEFAPKTTKRLRFEVTDGDGPTLGLSEIEVFPSPQDYPDYVSYVDPYIESARGRYFFFVTGSRPFGMFSAAPMTRNKNQYGGGYNYNSTEILGFPQVHCWMLSGITLMPATGDIDPTKGEQGWKSRFSHNEELVQPGYHRVFLNDYKLWVEQTCTDRVGFYRMKYTEDCLSNTLLNLGGFTGTSTMTDAEVRQTGPAELEGSVSTVGRLWGGPEEVKIYFVMHFDKPFDRLDSWDDSLTTKAVTGLKVNSQATPRNAGMTYYDAPTAGIQALHRLKKGEELQVKIAISYTNIENARHNLAHECAHWDFDAIRRDARR
;
A
#
# COMPACT_ATOMS: atom_id res chain seq x y z
N ASP A 1 23.10 21.28 -15.95
CA ASP A 1 22.71 20.21 -15.02
C ASP A 1 21.66 19.28 -15.63
N GLY A 2 21.36 19.10 -16.78
CA GLY A 2 20.50 18.09 -17.43
C GLY A 2 19.07 17.90 -16.86
N THR A 3 18.59 18.81 -16.02
CA THR A 3 17.25 18.74 -15.46
C THR A 3 16.24 19.44 -16.36
N ALA A 4 15.09 18.79 -16.61
CA ALA A 4 13.98 19.42 -17.30
C ALA A 4 13.44 20.59 -16.47
N LYS A 5 13.23 21.74 -17.12
CA LYS A 5 12.59 22.89 -16.50
C LYS A 5 11.20 23.04 -17.09
N VAL A 6 10.19 23.03 -16.25
CA VAL A 6 8.80 23.23 -16.65
C VAL A 6 8.43 24.70 -16.39
N VAL A 7 7.88 25.35 -17.40
CA VAL A 7 7.33 26.71 -17.30
C VAL A 7 5.85 26.65 -17.65
N GLU A 8 5.02 26.92 -16.65
CA GLU A 8 3.58 27.01 -16.84
C GLU A 8 3.15 28.48 -17.04
N PHE A 9 2.25 28.69 -17.99
CA PHE A 9 1.65 29.98 -18.24
C PHE A 9 0.19 29.85 -18.65
N ALA A 10 -0.58 30.91 -18.52
CA ALA A 10 -1.99 30.90 -18.91
C ALA A 10 -2.13 30.50 -20.38
N PRO A 11 -3.11 29.63 -20.73
CA PRO A 11 -3.31 29.16 -22.09
C PRO A 11 -3.39 30.30 -23.11
N LYS A 12 -2.67 30.17 -24.21
CA LYS A 12 -2.65 31.12 -25.32
C LYS A 12 -2.89 30.38 -26.64
N THR A 13 -3.85 30.83 -27.42
CA THR A 13 -4.02 30.35 -28.78
C THR A 13 -3.04 31.07 -29.70
N THR A 14 -2.09 30.35 -30.26
CA THR A 14 -1.09 30.92 -31.17
C THR A 14 -0.69 29.93 -32.25
N LYS A 15 -0.24 30.45 -33.38
CA LYS A 15 0.32 29.64 -34.47
C LYS A 15 1.87 29.55 -34.43
N ARG A 16 2.50 30.34 -33.57
CA ARG A 16 3.96 30.41 -33.46
C ARG A 16 4.37 30.65 -32.03
N LEU A 17 5.40 29.94 -31.60
CA LEU A 17 6.11 30.15 -30.36
C LEU A 17 7.53 30.58 -30.66
N ARG A 18 8.07 31.52 -29.88
CA ARG A 18 9.46 31.93 -29.93
C ARG A 18 10.09 31.66 -28.59
N PHE A 19 11.17 30.91 -28.61
CA PHE A 19 12.05 30.72 -27.47
C PHE A 19 13.24 31.64 -27.63
N GLU A 20 13.58 32.34 -26.60
CA GLU A 20 14.73 33.23 -26.56
C GLU A 20 15.57 32.89 -25.34
N VAL A 21 16.80 32.46 -25.58
CA VAL A 21 17.77 32.22 -24.51
C VAL A 21 18.51 33.54 -24.30
N THR A 22 18.23 34.19 -23.17
CA THR A 22 18.79 35.52 -22.89
C THR A 22 20.06 35.47 -22.07
N ASP A 23 20.33 34.36 -21.41
CA ASP A 23 21.53 34.16 -20.59
C ASP A 23 21.83 32.68 -20.40
N GLY A 24 23.11 32.33 -20.16
CA GLY A 24 23.55 30.95 -19.89
C GLY A 24 25.02 30.88 -19.55
N ASP A 25 25.41 29.83 -18.85
CA ASP A 25 26.78 29.57 -18.43
C ASP A 25 27.55 28.83 -19.52
N GLY A 26 28.58 29.46 -20.05
CA GLY A 26 29.57 28.83 -20.95
C GLY A 26 29.56 29.31 -22.40
N PRO A 27 30.53 28.91 -23.19
CA PRO A 27 30.76 29.42 -24.56
C PRO A 27 29.77 28.84 -25.59
N THR A 28 29.04 27.80 -25.26
CA THR A 28 28.04 27.19 -26.14
C THR A 28 26.76 26.92 -25.34
N LEU A 29 25.69 27.62 -25.74
CA LEU A 29 24.38 27.38 -25.23
C LEU A 29 23.66 26.34 -26.10
N GLY A 30 23.08 25.34 -25.50
CA GLY A 30 22.31 24.32 -26.20
C GLY A 30 21.08 23.89 -25.37
N LEU A 31 20.01 23.65 -26.08
CA LEU A 31 18.84 22.94 -25.53
C LEU A 31 18.83 21.56 -26.16
N SER A 32 18.70 20.52 -25.36
CA SER A 32 18.59 19.15 -25.85
C SER A 32 17.21 18.88 -26.45
N GLU A 33 16.18 19.47 -25.86
CA GLU A 33 14.79 19.29 -26.29
C GLU A 33 13.91 20.44 -25.78
N ILE A 34 12.88 20.79 -26.57
CA ILE A 34 11.80 21.68 -26.15
C ILE A 34 10.49 20.97 -26.45
N GLU A 35 9.73 20.72 -25.41
CA GLU A 35 8.39 20.19 -25.52
C GLU A 35 7.37 21.26 -25.22
N VAL A 36 6.31 21.34 -26.01
CA VAL A 36 5.19 22.26 -25.82
C VAL A 36 3.93 21.46 -25.67
N PHE A 37 3.32 21.57 -24.51
CA PHE A 37 2.08 20.88 -24.22
C PHE A 37 0.91 21.85 -24.39
N PRO A 38 -0.20 21.43 -25.00
CA PRO A 38 -1.43 22.20 -24.96
C PRO A 38 -1.97 22.29 -23.53
N SER A 39 -2.96 23.13 -23.31
CA SER A 39 -3.65 23.22 -22.01
C SER A 39 -4.15 21.83 -21.60
N PRO A 40 -4.01 21.43 -20.31
CA PRO A 40 -4.58 20.19 -19.81
C PRO A 40 -6.07 19.98 -20.15
N GLN A 41 -6.79 21.05 -20.45
CA GLN A 41 -8.19 20.99 -20.88
C GLN A 41 -8.39 20.48 -22.30
N ASP A 42 -7.33 20.47 -23.13
CA ASP A 42 -7.40 20.05 -24.54
C ASP A 42 -7.01 18.57 -24.72
N TYR A 43 -6.55 17.90 -23.66
CA TYR A 43 -6.28 16.47 -23.71
C TYR A 43 -7.51 15.68 -23.24
N PRO A 44 -7.89 14.62 -23.98
CA PRO A 44 -8.80 13.63 -23.42
C PRO A 44 -8.20 13.06 -22.15
N ASP A 45 -9.02 12.90 -21.11
CA ASP A 45 -8.61 12.19 -19.90
C ASP A 45 -8.44 10.69 -20.21
N TYR A 46 -7.30 10.32 -20.80
CA TYR A 46 -7.00 8.94 -21.20
C TYR A 46 -7.05 7.97 -20.02
N VAL A 47 -6.74 8.45 -18.82
CA VAL A 47 -6.80 7.64 -17.61
C VAL A 47 -8.22 7.18 -17.31
N SER A 48 -9.24 7.95 -17.73
CA SER A 48 -10.65 7.56 -17.56
C SER A 48 -11.07 6.36 -18.40
N TYR A 49 -10.31 6.00 -19.44
CA TYR A 49 -10.58 4.81 -20.27
C TYR A 49 -9.96 3.52 -19.69
N VAL A 50 -9.14 3.62 -18.66
CA VAL A 50 -8.55 2.45 -18.02
C VAL A 50 -9.58 1.79 -17.12
N ASP A 51 -9.90 0.54 -17.41
CA ASP A 51 -10.71 -0.31 -16.53
C ASP A 51 -9.80 -1.21 -15.68
N PRO A 52 -9.61 -0.88 -14.38
CA PRO A 52 -8.74 -1.67 -13.49
C PRO A 52 -9.31 -3.06 -13.16
N TYR A 53 -10.57 -3.35 -13.50
CA TYR A 53 -11.17 -4.65 -13.22
C TYR A 53 -10.90 -5.72 -14.28
N ILE A 54 -10.29 -5.34 -15.42
CA ILE A 54 -9.97 -6.29 -16.50
C ILE A 54 -9.20 -7.49 -15.95
N GLU A 55 -9.67 -8.72 -16.28
CA GLU A 55 -9.14 -10.02 -15.85
C GLU A 55 -9.19 -10.31 -14.34
N SER A 56 -9.68 -9.41 -13.50
CA SER A 56 -9.73 -9.61 -12.04
C SER A 56 -10.72 -10.70 -11.60
N ALA A 57 -11.69 -11.07 -12.44
CA ALA A 57 -12.66 -12.13 -12.15
C ALA A 57 -12.14 -13.56 -12.38
N ARG A 58 -11.09 -13.73 -13.19
CA ARG A 58 -10.59 -15.07 -13.57
C ARG A 58 -9.51 -15.63 -12.67
N GLY A 59 -8.97 -14.81 -11.75
CA GLY A 59 -7.98 -15.26 -10.78
C GLY A 59 -6.66 -15.72 -11.39
N ARG A 60 -6.19 -15.06 -12.43
CA ARG A 60 -4.87 -15.31 -13.00
C ARG A 60 -3.77 -14.83 -12.09
N TYR A 61 -2.58 -15.41 -12.24
CA TYR A 61 -1.44 -15.24 -11.33
C TYR A 61 -0.97 -13.79 -11.13
N PHE A 62 -1.17 -12.92 -12.12
CA PHE A 62 -0.58 -11.57 -12.13
C PHE A 62 -1.60 -10.45 -12.16
N PHE A 63 -2.88 -10.77 -12.25
CA PHE A 63 -3.91 -9.76 -12.36
C PHE A 63 -4.51 -9.45 -10.99
N PHE A 64 -4.61 -8.19 -10.68
CA PHE A 64 -5.27 -7.66 -9.50
C PHE A 64 -5.82 -6.27 -9.85
N VAL A 65 -6.86 -5.89 -9.13
CA VAL A 65 -7.36 -4.52 -9.17
C VAL A 65 -6.28 -3.59 -8.65
N THR A 66 -5.91 -2.61 -9.44
CA THR A 66 -4.82 -1.72 -9.06
C THR A 66 -5.22 -0.26 -8.98
N GLY A 67 -5.07 0.31 -7.79
CA GLY A 67 -4.99 1.75 -7.57
C GLY A 67 -3.55 2.28 -7.55
N SER A 68 -2.62 1.53 -8.13
CA SER A 68 -1.18 1.82 -8.10
C SER A 68 -0.76 2.82 -9.17
N ARG A 69 0.42 3.40 -9.00
CA ARG A 69 1.14 4.09 -10.07
C ARG A 69 1.83 3.08 -10.99
N PRO A 70 1.94 3.38 -12.30
CA PRO A 70 2.76 2.57 -13.20
C PRO A 70 4.21 2.51 -12.71
N PHE A 71 4.81 1.30 -12.77
CA PHE A 71 6.22 1.04 -12.42
C PHE A 71 6.64 1.29 -10.96
N GLY A 72 5.71 1.61 -10.06
CA GLY A 72 5.99 1.72 -8.63
C GLY A 72 6.20 0.35 -7.98
N MET A 73 6.86 0.34 -6.83
CA MET A 73 6.99 -0.84 -5.97
C MET A 73 5.72 -1.10 -5.16
N PHE A 74 5.01 -0.03 -4.83
CA PHE A 74 3.79 -0.10 -4.02
C PHE A 74 2.57 -0.41 -4.89
N SER A 75 1.71 -1.29 -4.39
CA SER A 75 0.50 -1.74 -5.10
C SER A 75 -0.75 -1.51 -4.24
N ALA A 76 -1.44 -0.39 -4.47
CA ALA A 76 -2.66 -0.04 -3.74
C ALA A 76 -3.85 -0.89 -4.22
N ALA A 77 -4.09 -2.02 -3.58
CA ALA A 77 -5.23 -2.89 -3.83
C ALA A 77 -5.57 -3.75 -2.61
N PRO A 78 -6.82 -4.18 -2.43
CA PRO A 78 -7.19 -5.12 -1.39
C PRO A 78 -6.78 -6.56 -1.74
N MET A 79 -6.68 -7.39 -0.72
CA MET A 79 -6.55 -8.83 -0.83
C MET A 79 -7.89 -9.50 -0.50
N THR A 80 -8.38 -10.31 -1.43
CA THR A 80 -9.68 -10.98 -1.31
C THR A 80 -9.56 -12.49 -1.43
N ARG A 81 -8.42 -13.08 -1.19
CA ARG A 81 -8.07 -14.50 -1.42
C ARG A 81 -9.26 -15.45 -1.59
N ASN A 82 -9.28 -16.20 -2.67
CA ASN A 82 -10.17 -17.33 -2.85
C ASN A 82 -9.33 -18.61 -2.93
N LYS A 83 -9.79 -19.70 -2.30
CA LYS A 83 -9.08 -20.99 -2.18
C LYS A 83 -8.54 -21.57 -3.48
N ASN A 84 -9.05 -21.14 -4.63
CA ASN A 84 -8.70 -21.66 -5.94
C ASN A 84 -7.85 -20.69 -6.78
N GLN A 85 -7.35 -19.61 -6.17
CA GLN A 85 -6.72 -18.54 -6.94
C GLN A 85 -5.38 -18.12 -6.36
N TYR A 86 -4.44 -17.99 -7.26
CA TYR A 86 -3.03 -17.73 -6.97
C TYR A 86 -2.67 -16.29 -7.37
N GLY A 87 -1.80 -15.67 -6.60
CA GLY A 87 -0.85 -14.69 -7.07
C GLY A 87 -1.25 -13.23 -6.94
N GLY A 88 -2.24 -12.71 -7.61
CA GLY A 88 -2.55 -11.28 -7.58
C GLY A 88 -3.17 -10.77 -6.29
N GLY A 89 -3.80 -11.65 -5.52
CA GLY A 89 -4.42 -11.34 -4.23
C GLY A 89 -5.85 -10.83 -4.32
N TYR A 90 -6.32 -10.34 -5.45
CA TYR A 90 -7.70 -9.87 -5.63
C TYR A 90 -8.47 -10.74 -6.62
N ASN A 91 -9.71 -11.03 -6.29
CA ASN A 91 -10.68 -11.64 -7.19
C ASN A 91 -12.02 -10.92 -7.14
N TYR A 92 -12.53 -10.49 -8.29
CA TYR A 92 -13.79 -9.76 -8.40
C TYR A 92 -15.01 -10.53 -7.87
N ASN A 93 -15.01 -11.85 -7.95
CA ASN A 93 -16.11 -12.67 -7.45
C ASN A 93 -16.09 -12.89 -5.93
N SER A 94 -15.09 -12.36 -5.23
CA SER A 94 -15.03 -12.43 -3.77
C SER A 94 -15.91 -11.36 -3.14
N THR A 95 -16.42 -11.67 -1.97
CA THR A 95 -17.29 -10.78 -1.17
C THR A 95 -16.65 -10.36 0.16
N GLU A 96 -15.38 -10.75 0.39
CA GLU A 96 -14.65 -10.51 1.62
C GLU A 96 -13.26 -9.95 1.32
N ILE A 97 -12.85 -8.95 2.07
CA ILE A 97 -11.49 -8.39 2.10
C ILE A 97 -10.79 -8.94 3.32
N LEU A 98 -9.55 -9.39 3.14
CA LEU A 98 -8.68 -9.97 4.16
C LEU A 98 -7.60 -8.99 4.63
N GLY A 99 -7.35 -7.92 3.87
CA GLY A 99 -6.37 -6.89 4.16
C GLY A 99 -5.91 -6.15 2.91
N PHE A 100 -4.93 -5.29 3.11
CA PHE A 100 -4.36 -4.41 2.09
C PHE A 100 -2.84 -4.58 2.11
N PRO A 101 -2.29 -5.54 1.34
CA PRO A 101 -0.85 -5.74 1.21
C PRO A 101 -0.20 -4.57 0.48
N GLN A 102 1.07 -4.32 0.78
CA GLN A 102 1.82 -3.23 0.16
C GLN A 102 2.35 -3.62 -1.21
N VAL A 103 2.51 -4.92 -1.46
CA VAL A 103 2.99 -5.49 -2.72
C VAL A 103 2.12 -6.67 -3.09
N HIS A 104 1.61 -6.69 -4.31
CA HIS A 104 0.78 -7.78 -4.85
C HIS A 104 1.56 -8.80 -5.68
N CYS A 105 2.87 -8.77 -5.64
CA CYS A 105 3.68 -9.86 -6.15
C CYS A 105 3.84 -10.92 -5.06
N TRP A 106 3.37 -12.10 -5.32
CA TRP A 106 3.22 -13.23 -4.39
C TRP A 106 4.44 -13.55 -3.52
N MET A 107 5.67 -13.51 -4.08
CA MET A 107 6.90 -13.77 -3.33
C MET A 107 7.47 -12.55 -2.63
N LEU A 108 7.03 -11.36 -2.99
CA LEU A 108 7.56 -10.09 -2.49
C LEU A 108 6.55 -9.38 -1.58
N SER A 109 5.40 -9.99 -1.35
CA SER A 109 4.34 -9.44 -0.50
C SER A 109 4.65 -9.63 0.99
N GLY A 110 3.78 -9.14 1.78
CA GLY A 110 3.87 -9.07 3.24
C GLY A 110 3.47 -7.69 3.69
N ILE A 111 3.55 -7.42 4.98
CA ILE A 111 3.19 -6.13 5.57
C ILE A 111 1.77 -5.75 5.15
N THR A 112 0.81 -6.61 5.48
CA THR A 112 -0.59 -6.41 5.11
C THR A 112 -1.30 -5.60 6.19
N LEU A 113 -1.79 -4.43 5.81
CA LEU A 113 -2.63 -3.60 6.66
C LEU A 113 -4.07 -4.11 6.64
N MET A 114 -4.73 -4.18 7.81
CA MET A 114 -6.17 -4.40 7.89
C MET A 114 -6.79 -3.45 8.92
N PRO A 115 -7.49 -2.42 8.46
CA PRO A 115 -8.28 -1.57 9.33
C PRO A 115 -9.53 -2.32 9.81
N ALA A 116 -9.77 -2.27 11.11
CA ALA A 116 -10.92 -2.90 11.76
C ALA A 116 -11.45 -2.01 12.89
N THR A 117 -12.54 -2.39 13.50
CA THR A 117 -13.11 -1.73 14.68
C THR A 117 -13.48 -2.73 15.76
N GLY A 118 -13.36 -2.33 17.02
CA GLY A 118 -13.68 -3.18 18.18
C GLY A 118 -12.54 -4.12 18.57
N ASP A 119 -12.88 -5.07 19.43
CA ASP A 119 -11.95 -6.11 19.86
C ASP A 119 -11.80 -7.17 18.77
N ILE A 120 -10.60 -7.29 18.26
CA ILE A 120 -10.22 -8.28 17.25
C ILE A 120 -9.32 -9.33 17.90
N ASP A 121 -9.65 -10.59 17.70
CA ASP A 121 -8.78 -11.71 18.07
C ASP A 121 -7.90 -12.10 16.86
N PRO A 122 -6.67 -11.60 16.79
CA PRO A 122 -5.79 -11.84 15.65
C PRO A 122 -5.24 -13.27 15.60
N THR A 123 -5.36 -14.03 16.68
CA THR A 123 -4.92 -15.44 16.74
C THR A 123 -5.74 -16.37 15.83
N LYS A 124 -6.92 -15.90 15.41
CA LYS A 124 -7.74 -16.59 14.41
C LYS A 124 -7.27 -16.37 12.97
N GLY A 125 -6.20 -15.61 12.77
CA GLY A 125 -5.68 -15.25 11.46
C GLY A 125 -6.67 -14.41 10.65
N GLU A 126 -6.55 -14.45 9.34
CA GLU A 126 -7.37 -13.65 8.42
C GLU A 126 -8.88 -13.89 8.60
N GLN A 127 -9.31 -15.06 9.05
CA GLN A 127 -10.71 -15.35 9.35
C GLN A 127 -11.24 -14.56 10.54
N GLY A 128 -10.36 -14.15 11.47
CA GLY A 128 -10.71 -13.35 12.65
C GLY A 128 -10.90 -11.87 12.36
N TRP A 129 -10.36 -11.34 11.26
CA TRP A 129 -10.42 -9.92 10.94
C TRP A 129 -10.92 -9.58 9.53
N LYS A 130 -11.28 -10.55 8.69
CA LYS A 130 -11.87 -10.27 7.37
C LYS A 130 -13.11 -9.41 7.48
N SER A 131 -13.44 -8.66 6.44
CA SER A 131 -14.67 -7.90 6.33
C SER A 131 -15.36 -8.15 5.01
N ARG A 132 -16.68 -8.26 5.06
CA ARG A 132 -17.52 -8.24 3.86
C ARG A 132 -17.48 -6.87 3.22
N PHE A 133 -17.62 -6.84 1.90
CA PHE A 133 -17.74 -5.62 1.10
C PHE A 133 -18.69 -5.83 -0.08
N SER A 134 -19.04 -4.73 -0.76
CA SER A 134 -19.85 -4.74 -1.97
C SER A 134 -19.18 -3.90 -3.04
N HIS A 135 -19.18 -4.37 -4.30
CA HIS A 135 -18.70 -3.57 -5.43
C HIS A 135 -19.52 -2.29 -5.68
N ASN A 136 -20.75 -2.21 -5.16
CA ASN A 136 -21.51 -0.95 -5.17
C ASN A 136 -20.90 0.13 -4.26
N GLU A 137 -20.05 -0.28 -3.32
CA GLU A 137 -19.33 0.57 -2.37
C GLU A 137 -17.82 0.50 -2.58
N GLU A 138 -17.39 0.05 -3.75
CA GLU A 138 -15.99 0.01 -4.18
C GLU A 138 -15.77 0.92 -5.39
N LEU A 139 -14.66 1.63 -5.39
CA LEU A 139 -14.21 2.43 -6.52
C LEU A 139 -12.73 2.19 -6.75
N VAL A 140 -12.38 1.76 -7.97
CA VAL A 140 -11.00 1.63 -8.40
C VAL A 140 -10.74 2.53 -9.58
N GLN A 141 -9.65 3.26 -9.51
CA GLN A 141 -9.13 4.10 -10.58
C GLN A 141 -7.60 3.98 -10.58
N PRO A 142 -6.90 4.20 -11.68
CA PRO A 142 -5.46 4.32 -11.64
C PRO A 142 -5.02 5.31 -10.55
N GLY A 143 -4.11 4.87 -9.67
CA GLY A 143 -3.63 5.66 -8.54
C GLY A 143 -4.58 5.79 -7.34
N TYR A 144 -5.74 5.12 -7.35
CA TYR A 144 -6.70 5.24 -6.26
C TYR A 144 -7.62 4.03 -6.12
N HIS A 145 -7.84 3.60 -4.87
CA HIS A 145 -8.83 2.61 -4.50
C HIS A 145 -9.62 3.10 -3.28
N ARG A 146 -10.93 2.85 -3.26
CA ARG A 146 -11.80 3.09 -2.12
C ARG A 146 -12.80 1.95 -1.95
N VAL A 147 -13.02 1.54 -0.71
CA VAL A 147 -14.02 0.51 -0.38
C VAL A 147 -14.61 0.72 1.01
N PHE A 148 -15.86 0.30 1.18
CA PHE A 148 -16.52 0.25 2.50
C PHE A 148 -16.40 -1.15 3.10
N LEU A 149 -15.84 -1.24 4.31
CA LEU A 149 -15.76 -2.47 5.08
C LEU A 149 -17.03 -2.61 5.92
N ASN A 150 -17.94 -3.48 5.47
CA ASN A 150 -19.31 -3.58 6.01
C ASN A 150 -19.36 -4.04 7.47
N ASP A 151 -18.46 -4.93 7.87
CA ASP A 151 -18.44 -5.46 9.23
C ASP A 151 -17.84 -4.46 10.23
N TYR A 152 -17.03 -3.54 9.77
CA TYR A 152 -16.33 -2.53 10.58
C TYR A 152 -16.91 -1.12 10.45
N LYS A 153 -17.87 -0.91 9.56
CA LYS A 153 -18.52 0.39 9.35
C LYS A 153 -17.56 1.53 9.06
N LEU A 154 -16.56 1.26 8.23
CA LEU A 154 -15.55 2.25 7.87
C LEU A 154 -15.24 2.27 6.36
N TRP A 155 -14.95 3.45 5.85
CA TRP A 155 -14.38 3.64 4.52
C TRP A 155 -12.87 3.54 4.58
N VAL A 156 -12.30 2.80 3.66
CA VAL A 156 -10.86 2.73 3.43
C VAL A 156 -10.56 3.30 2.04
N GLU A 157 -9.72 4.32 2.00
CA GLU A 157 -9.19 4.89 0.77
C GLU A 157 -7.68 4.63 0.72
N GLN A 158 -7.17 4.34 -0.47
CA GLN A 158 -5.76 4.12 -0.73
C GLN A 158 -5.32 4.93 -1.94
N THR A 159 -4.14 5.48 -1.85
CA THR A 159 -3.35 6.02 -2.97
C THR A 159 -1.88 5.74 -2.70
N CYS A 160 -0.99 6.01 -3.63
CA CYS A 160 0.43 5.74 -3.44
C CYS A 160 1.33 6.68 -4.23
N THR A 161 2.57 6.72 -3.81
CA THR A 161 3.72 7.12 -4.62
C THR A 161 4.40 5.85 -5.16
N ASP A 162 5.62 5.94 -5.64
CA ASP A 162 6.34 4.77 -6.15
C ASP A 162 6.68 3.75 -5.05
N ARG A 163 6.94 4.22 -3.81
CA ARG A 163 7.41 3.40 -2.69
C ARG A 163 6.66 3.62 -1.39
N VAL A 164 5.62 4.48 -1.39
CA VAL A 164 4.84 4.79 -0.18
C VAL A 164 3.36 4.60 -0.46
N GLY A 165 2.71 3.79 0.35
CA GLY A 165 1.26 3.72 0.42
C GLY A 165 0.70 4.75 1.37
N PHE A 166 -0.39 5.38 0.99
CA PHE A 166 -1.09 6.34 1.81
C PHE A 166 -2.55 5.93 1.95
N TYR A 167 -2.99 5.73 3.19
CA TYR A 167 -4.32 5.30 3.57
C TYR A 167 -5.05 6.42 4.28
N ARG A 168 -6.35 6.56 3.99
CA ARG A 168 -7.28 7.40 4.73
C ARG A 168 -8.48 6.54 5.13
N MET A 169 -8.72 6.41 6.42
CA MET A 169 -9.79 5.62 7.00
C MET A 169 -10.80 6.55 7.66
N LYS A 170 -12.07 6.50 7.24
CA LYS A 170 -13.14 7.32 7.78
C LYS A 170 -14.15 6.48 8.52
N TYR A 171 -14.33 6.76 9.81
CA TYR A 171 -15.17 6.00 10.71
C TYR A 171 -16.60 6.56 10.73
N THR A 172 -17.60 5.67 10.56
CA THR A 172 -18.99 6.09 10.50
C THR A 172 -19.70 6.05 11.85
N GLU A 173 -19.04 5.52 12.88
CA GLU A 173 -19.54 5.38 14.25
C GLU A 173 -18.41 5.67 15.25
N ASP A 174 -18.76 5.97 16.51
CA ASP A 174 -17.78 6.00 17.62
C ASP A 174 -17.22 4.60 17.83
N CYS A 175 -15.90 4.44 17.85
CA CYS A 175 -15.29 3.13 17.92
C CYS A 175 -13.89 3.11 18.57
N LEU A 176 -13.47 1.92 18.95
CA LEU A 176 -12.06 1.59 19.08
C LEU A 176 -11.57 1.15 17.70
N SER A 177 -10.82 2.00 17.00
CA SER A 177 -10.12 1.63 15.79
C SER A 177 -9.01 0.65 16.13
N ASN A 178 -8.89 -0.40 15.35
CA ASN A 178 -7.88 -1.44 15.48
C ASN A 178 -7.22 -1.64 14.12
N THR A 179 -6.08 -0.99 13.90
CA THR A 179 -5.32 -1.14 12.67
C THR A 179 -4.31 -2.26 12.83
N LEU A 180 -4.61 -3.41 12.22
CA LEU A 180 -3.73 -4.57 12.23
C LEU A 180 -2.65 -4.42 11.14
N LEU A 181 -1.41 -4.70 11.50
CA LEU A 181 -0.29 -4.90 10.57
C LEU A 181 0.10 -6.37 10.62
N ASN A 182 -0.40 -7.15 9.67
CA ASN A 182 -0.08 -8.58 9.54
C ASN A 182 1.23 -8.75 8.77
N LEU A 183 2.24 -9.25 9.45
CA LEU A 183 3.59 -9.47 8.90
C LEU A 183 3.66 -10.78 8.10
N GLY A 184 2.77 -11.75 8.40
CA GLY A 184 2.65 -13.02 7.69
C GLY A 184 1.65 -13.02 6.52
N GLY A 185 1.05 -11.88 6.19
CA GLY A 185 0.00 -11.74 5.18
C GLY A 185 0.54 -11.68 3.75
N PHE A 186 0.91 -12.82 3.19
CA PHE A 186 1.40 -12.90 1.81
C PHE A 186 0.27 -13.21 0.83
N THR A 187 0.37 -12.64 -0.36
CA THR A 187 -0.59 -12.91 -1.44
C THR A 187 -0.33 -14.24 -2.16
N GLY A 188 0.75 -14.92 -1.87
CA GLY A 188 1.17 -16.14 -2.53
C GLY A 188 1.72 -17.21 -1.58
N THR A 189 2.55 -18.09 -2.11
CA THR A 189 3.09 -19.29 -1.42
C THR A 189 4.26 -19.01 -0.48
N SER A 190 4.60 -17.76 -0.26
CA SER A 190 5.71 -17.39 0.64
C SER A 190 5.38 -17.69 2.09
N THR A 191 6.41 -17.98 2.86
CA THR A 191 6.33 -18.21 4.30
C THR A 191 7.22 -17.19 5.01
N MET A 192 6.70 -16.54 6.05
CA MET A 192 7.47 -15.67 6.92
C MET A 192 8.50 -16.47 7.71
N THR A 193 9.75 -16.06 7.69
CA THR A 193 10.83 -16.65 8.50
C THR A 193 11.21 -15.78 9.67
N ASP A 194 11.30 -14.47 9.47
CA ASP A 194 11.62 -13.50 10.50
C ASP A 194 10.76 -12.27 10.34
N ALA A 195 10.34 -11.69 11.45
CA ALA A 195 9.67 -10.40 11.46
C ALA A 195 10.07 -9.60 12.71
N GLU A 196 10.25 -8.32 12.51
CA GLU A 196 10.53 -7.39 13.60
C GLU A 196 9.75 -6.10 13.37
N VAL A 197 9.08 -5.62 14.41
CA VAL A 197 8.44 -4.30 14.46
C VAL A 197 8.79 -3.64 15.75
N ARG A 198 9.11 -2.36 15.73
CA ARG A 198 9.34 -1.54 16.92
C ARG A 198 8.64 -0.20 16.79
N GLN A 199 8.18 0.29 17.91
CA GLN A 199 7.72 1.66 18.06
C GLN A 199 8.93 2.61 18.17
N THR A 200 8.96 3.63 17.31
CA THR A 200 10.04 4.64 17.30
C THR A 200 9.55 6.03 17.67
N GLY A 201 8.24 6.19 17.78
CA GLY A 201 7.59 7.43 18.20
C GLY A 201 6.17 7.18 18.68
N PRO A 202 5.47 8.20 19.16
CA PRO A 202 4.10 8.06 19.66
C PRO A 202 3.10 7.66 18.55
N ALA A 203 3.45 7.86 17.29
CA ALA A 203 2.64 7.56 16.11
C ALA A 203 3.46 6.86 15.01
N GLU A 204 4.57 6.23 15.35
CA GLU A 204 5.50 5.67 14.38
C GLU A 204 5.92 4.25 14.73
N LEU A 205 5.91 3.38 13.71
CA LEU A 205 6.45 2.03 13.73
C LEU A 205 7.47 1.87 12.60
N GLU A 206 8.48 1.05 12.83
CA GLU A 206 9.36 0.58 11.77
C GLU A 206 9.66 -0.90 11.96
N GLY A 207 10.09 -1.56 10.90
CA GLY A 207 10.38 -2.98 10.99
C GLY A 207 10.80 -3.61 9.69
N SER A 208 10.83 -4.93 9.71
CA SER A 208 11.15 -5.74 8.54
C SER A 208 10.48 -7.11 8.61
N VAL A 209 10.30 -7.71 7.44
CA VAL A 209 9.80 -9.08 7.28
C VAL A 209 10.70 -9.80 6.29
N SER A 210 11.17 -10.99 6.67
CA SER A 210 11.83 -11.93 5.78
C SER A 210 10.88 -13.03 5.37
N THR A 211 10.94 -13.42 4.12
CA THR A 211 10.11 -14.48 3.56
C THR A 211 10.95 -15.44 2.75
N VAL A 212 10.56 -16.71 2.77
CA VAL A 212 11.09 -17.75 1.90
C VAL A 212 9.96 -18.35 1.08
N GLY A 213 10.27 -18.79 -0.11
CA GLY A 213 9.30 -19.40 -1.02
C GLY A 213 9.60 -19.01 -2.44
N ARG A 214 10.09 -19.95 -3.22
CA ARG A 214 10.51 -19.71 -4.60
C ARG A 214 9.52 -20.32 -5.56
N LEU A 215 8.93 -19.50 -6.42
CA LEU A 215 8.00 -20.01 -7.41
C LEU A 215 8.54 -20.02 -8.85
N TRP A 216 9.32 -19.04 -9.28
CA TRP A 216 9.69 -18.85 -10.69
C TRP A 216 11.13 -18.40 -10.90
N GLY A 217 12.02 -18.80 -10.04
CA GLY A 217 13.36 -18.21 -10.03
C GLY A 217 13.36 -16.87 -9.32
N GLY A 218 14.27 -16.41 -8.69
CA GLY A 218 14.39 -15.28 -7.81
C GLY A 218 15.17 -15.68 -6.57
N PRO A 219 15.43 -14.77 -5.65
CA PRO A 219 16.13 -15.08 -4.43
C PRO A 219 15.35 -16.10 -3.60
N GLU A 220 16.05 -16.97 -2.90
CA GLU A 220 15.41 -17.94 -1.98
C GLU A 220 14.76 -17.24 -0.81
N GLU A 221 15.34 -16.14 -0.37
CA GLU A 221 14.86 -15.28 0.70
C GLU A 221 14.69 -13.85 0.20
N VAL A 222 13.62 -13.20 0.59
CA VAL A 222 13.35 -11.77 0.34
C VAL A 222 13.09 -11.09 1.67
N LYS A 223 13.75 -9.97 1.92
CA LYS A 223 13.51 -9.12 3.07
C LYS A 223 12.97 -7.77 2.63
N ILE A 224 11.84 -7.38 3.21
CA ILE A 224 11.23 -6.08 3.01
C ILE A 224 11.29 -5.29 4.32
N TYR A 225 11.70 -4.04 4.23
CA TYR A 225 11.78 -3.10 5.34
C TYR A 225 10.67 -2.08 5.19
N PHE A 226 10.16 -1.56 6.30
CA PHE A 226 9.12 -0.56 6.27
C PHE A 226 9.26 0.47 7.39
N VAL A 227 8.69 1.65 7.12
CA VAL A 227 8.40 2.69 8.12
C VAL A 227 6.93 3.06 7.96
N MET A 228 6.21 3.07 9.08
CA MET A 228 4.78 3.35 9.12
C MET A 228 4.50 4.53 10.04
N HIS A 229 3.85 5.56 9.51
CA HIS A 229 3.44 6.73 10.26
C HIS A 229 1.92 6.83 10.31
N PHE A 230 1.40 7.15 11.49
CA PHE A 230 0.02 7.54 11.73
C PHE A 230 -0.05 9.06 11.94
N ASP A 231 -1.16 9.67 11.56
CA ASP A 231 -1.41 11.11 11.81
C ASP A 231 -1.83 11.39 13.27
N LYS A 232 -2.09 10.32 14.05
CA LYS A 232 -2.48 10.38 15.47
C LYS A 232 -1.61 9.42 16.30
N PRO A 233 -1.28 9.79 17.55
CA PRO A 233 -0.58 8.88 18.45
C PRO A 233 -1.44 7.68 18.81
N PHE A 234 -0.79 6.55 19.06
CA PHE A 234 -1.46 5.33 19.53
C PHE A 234 -2.01 5.53 20.96
N ASP A 235 -3.24 5.08 21.20
CA ASP A 235 -3.72 4.86 22.57
C ASP A 235 -3.01 3.66 23.18
N ARG A 236 -2.78 2.61 22.39
CA ARG A 236 -2.11 1.37 22.78
C ARG A 236 -1.64 0.60 21.55
N LEU A 237 -0.54 -0.13 21.70
CA LEU A 237 -0.11 -1.16 20.77
C LEU A 237 -0.27 -2.53 21.44
N ASP A 238 -0.85 -3.47 20.72
CA ASP A 238 -0.88 -4.89 21.09
C ASP A 238 -0.17 -5.69 19.99
N SER A 239 0.35 -6.88 20.32
CA SER A 239 0.96 -7.77 19.33
C SER A 239 0.35 -9.15 19.39
N TRP A 240 0.52 -9.91 18.35
CA TRP A 240 0.22 -11.34 18.35
C TRP A 240 1.33 -12.13 17.65
N ASP A 241 1.47 -13.37 18.07
CA ASP A 241 2.35 -14.37 17.49
C ASP A 241 1.62 -15.72 17.56
N ASP A 242 1.19 -16.23 16.42
CA ASP A 242 0.33 -17.40 16.27
C ASP A 242 -0.86 -17.43 17.24
N SER A 243 -0.72 -18.10 18.37
CA SER A 243 -1.80 -18.33 19.33
C SER A 243 -1.80 -17.36 20.51
N LEU A 244 -0.85 -16.43 20.59
CA LEU A 244 -0.66 -15.54 21.74
C LEU A 244 -0.85 -14.08 21.34
N THR A 245 -1.73 -13.39 22.07
CA THR A 245 -1.83 -11.92 22.03
C THR A 245 -1.22 -11.31 23.27
N THR A 246 -0.33 -10.33 23.07
CA THR A 246 0.30 -9.56 24.14
C THR A 246 -0.13 -8.10 24.05
N LYS A 247 -0.64 -7.55 25.16
CA LYS A 247 -1.13 -6.16 25.24
C LYS A 247 -0.05 -5.20 25.71
N ALA A 248 -0.19 -3.93 25.30
CA ALA A 248 0.64 -2.80 25.72
C ALA A 248 2.13 -3.03 25.43
N VAL A 249 2.44 -3.41 24.20
CA VAL A 249 3.80 -3.65 23.74
C VAL A 249 4.41 -2.39 23.10
N THR A 250 5.72 -2.38 22.94
CA THR A 250 6.47 -1.40 22.14
C THR A 250 7.08 -2.02 20.89
N GLY A 251 6.81 -3.28 20.62
CA GLY A 251 7.29 -4.00 19.45
C GLY A 251 7.02 -5.49 19.52
N LEU A 252 7.44 -6.16 18.46
CA LEU A 252 7.35 -7.61 18.30
C LEU A 252 8.60 -8.08 17.56
N LYS A 253 9.14 -9.22 17.96
CA LYS A 253 10.17 -9.93 17.22
C LYS A 253 9.83 -11.40 17.16
N VAL A 254 9.74 -11.91 15.96
CA VAL A 254 9.42 -13.31 15.67
C VAL A 254 10.52 -13.90 14.82
N ASN A 255 11.05 -15.03 15.28
CA ASN A 255 11.95 -15.88 14.51
C ASN A 255 11.22 -17.20 14.27
N SER A 256 10.63 -17.31 13.11
CA SER A 256 9.99 -18.55 12.72
C SER A 256 11.03 -19.45 12.05
N GLN A 257 11.32 -20.60 12.63
CA GLN A 257 12.06 -21.68 11.97
C GLN A 257 11.18 -22.44 10.97
N ALA A 258 10.23 -21.77 10.35
CA ALA A 258 9.37 -22.40 9.38
C ALA A 258 10.21 -22.94 8.24
N THR A 259 10.27 -24.25 8.14
CA THR A 259 10.79 -24.92 6.95
C THR A 259 9.98 -24.45 5.75
N PRO A 260 10.63 -24.09 4.63
CA PRO A 260 9.92 -23.73 3.41
C PRO A 260 8.96 -24.87 3.08
N ARG A 261 7.68 -24.62 3.21
CA ARG A 261 6.68 -25.59 2.76
C ARG A 261 6.79 -25.64 1.25
N ASN A 262 6.88 -26.86 0.70
CA ASN A 262 6.99 -27.05 -0.74
C ASN A 262 6.00 -26.17 -1.47
N ALA A 263 6.53 -25.32 -2.33
CA ALA A 263 5.81 -24.37 -3.14
C ALA A 263 4.71 -25.06 -3.96
N GLY A 264 3.57 -25.22 -3.43
CA GLY A 264 2.53 -25.84 -4.21
C GLY A 264 1.14 -25.81 -3.61
N MET A 265 0.97 -25.82 -2.30
CA MET A 265 -0.35 -26.29 -1.90
C MET A 265 -1.01 -25.71 -0.65
N THR A 266 -0.39 -24.89 0.17
CA THR A 266 -1.07 -24.47 1.40
C THR A 266 -0.80 -22.99 1.76
N TYR A 267 -1.65 -22.13 1.23
CA TYR A 267 -1.63 -20.69 1.48
C TYR A 267 -2.14 -20.28 2.88
N TYR A 268 -2.67 -21.20 3.67
CA TYR A 268 -3.52 -20.86 4.80
C TYR A 268 -2.95 -21.27 6.16
N ASP A 269 -1.80 -21.92 6.18
CA ASP A 269 -1.19 -22.44 7.41
C ASP A 269 0.16 -21.75 7.74
N ALA A 270 0.43 -20.59 7.17
CA ALA A 270 1.60 -19.83 7.58
C ALA A 270 1.36 -19.24 8.96
N PRO A 271 2.36 -19.23 9.85
CA PRO A 271 2.24 -18.54 11.12
C PRO A 271 1.85 -17.09 10.88
N THR A 272 0.93 -16.58 11.67
CA THR A 272 0.53 -15.17 11.64
C THR A 272 1.18 -14.48 12.81
N ALA A 273 1.76 -13.31 12.54
CA ALA A 273 2.30 -12.45 13.57
C ALA A 273 2.10 -10.99 13.15
N GLY A 274 1.96 -10.13 14.10
CA GLY A 274 1.78 -8.72 13.79
C GLY A 274 1.53 -7.81 14.97
N ILE A 275 1.17 -6.59 14.65
CA ILE A 275 0.86 -5.54 15.62
C ILE A 275 -0.54 -4.98 15.36
N GLN A 276 -1.23 -4.63 16.44
CA GLN A 276 -2.48 -3.91 16.47
C GLN A 276 -2.23 -2.50 17.01
N ALA A 277 -2.46 -1.49 16.19
CA ALA A 277 -2.41 -0.09 16.60
C ALA A 277 -3.84 0.39 16.92
N LEU A 278 -4.09 0.74 18.18
CA LEU A 278 -5.41 1.10 18.67
C LEU A 278 -5.56 2.60 18.87
N HIS A 279 -6.70 3.14 18.43
CA HIS A 279 -7.09 4.54 18.60
C HIS A 279 -8.57 4.65 18.94
N ARG A 280 -8.93 5.49 19.92
CA ARG A 280 -10.34 5.83 20.17
C ARG A 280 -10.75 6.96 19.25
N LEU A 281 -11.70 6.69 18.38
CA LEU A 281 -12.15 7.63 17.36
C LEU A 281 -13.67 7.87 17.48
N LYS A 282 -14.06 9.09 17.12
CA LYS A 282 -15.46 9.50 17.05
C LYS A 282 -16.01 9.33 15.64
N LYS A 283 -17.32 9.22 15.55
CA LYS A 283 -18.03 9.24 14.28
C LYS A 283 -17.61 10.45 13.43
N GLY A 284 -17.25 10.16 12.18
CA GLY A 284 -16.81 11.16 11.22
C GLY A 284 -15.33 11.52 11.30
N GLU A 285 -14.60 11.04 12.31
CA GLU A 285 -13.14 11.22 12.35
C GLU A 285 -12.45 10.36 11.29
N GLU A 286 -11.28 10.84 10.89
CA GLU A 286 -10.38 10.16 9.98
C GLU A 286 -9.09 9.77 10.70
N LEU A 287 -8.52 8.65 10.31
CA LEU A 287 -7.18 8.21 10.67
C LEU A 287 -6.40 8.03 9.37
N GLN A 288 -5.24 8.66 9.27
CA GLN A 288 -4.38 8.54 8.12
C GLN A 288 -3.13 7.73 8.46
N VAL A 289 -2.70 6.90 7.52
CA VAL A 289 -1.53 6.03 7.68
C VAL A 289 -0.70 6.04 6.42
N LYS A 290 0.60 6.22 6.56
CA LYS A 290 1.58 6.09 5.50
C LYS A 290 2.48 4.90 5.77
N ILE A 291 2.77 4.10 4.75
CA ILE A 291 3.69 2.97 4.85
C ILE A 291 4.70 3.08 3.70
N ALA A 292 5.94 3.39 4.03
CA ALA A 292 7.04 3.37 3.07
C ALA A 292 7.76 2.03 3.14
N ILE A 293 8.17 1.51 1.99
CA ILE A 293 8.84 0.23 1.87
C ILE A 293 10.21 0.34 1.20
N SER A 294 11.09 -0.60 1.51
CA SER A 294 12.41 -0.76 0.88
C SER A 294 12.83 -2.22 0.93
N TYR A 295 13.55 -2.68 -0.10
CA TYR A 295 14.19 -4.01 -0.12
C TYR A 295 15.65 -3.97 0.32
N THR A 296 16.15 -2.82 0.77
CA THR A 296 17.56 -2.67 1.13
C THR A 296 17.77 -2.48 2.63
N ASN A 297 17.12 -1.50 3.26
CA ASN A 297 17.24 -1.21 4.68
C ASN A 297 16.11 -0.27 5.17
N ILE A 298 16.00 -0.08 6.48
CA ILE A 298 15.03 0.81 7.12
C ILE A 298 15.30 2.29 6.78
N GLU A 299 16.56 2.69 6.71
CA GLU A 299 16.97 4.06 6.41
C GLU A 299 16.45 4.49 5.03
N ASN A 300 16.51 3.60 4.05
CA ASN A 300 15.95 3.85 2.72
C ASN A 300 14.41 3.89 2.73
N ALA A 301 13.73 3.07 3.52
CA ALA A 301 12.29 3.18 3.70
C ALA A 301 11.92 4.55 4.32
N ARG A 302 12.68 5.00 5.31
CA ARG A 302 12.51 6.33 5.93
C ARG A 302 12.79 7.46 4.94
N HIS A 303 13.84 7.33 4.14
CA HIS A 303 14.14 8.28 3.08
C HIS A 303 13.03 8.35 2.04
N ASN A 304 12.49 7.22 1.61
CA ASN A 304 11.37 7.14 0.68
C ASN A 304 10.14 7.89 1.23
N LEU A 305 9.81 7.68 2.51
CA LEU A 305 8.72 8.39 3.17
C LEU A 305 8.91 9.90 3.17
N ALA A 306 10.09 10.35 3.57
CA ALA A 306 10.42 11.77 3.68
C ALA A 306 10.47 12.47 2.32
N HIS A 307 10.93 11.78 1.28
CA HIS A 307 11.08 12.34 -0.05
C HIS A 307 9.79 12.32 -0.87
N GLU A 308 9.04 11.23 -0.81
CA GLU A 308 7.88 11.04 -1.68
C GLU A 308 6.56 11.48 -1.05
N CYS A 309 6.45 11.43 0.28
CA CYS A 309 5.18 11.66 0.99
C CYS A 309 5.39 12.39 2.32
N ALA A 310 6.07 13.54 2.31
CA ALA A 310 6.38 14.31 3.51
C ALA A 310 5.14 14.90 4.20
N HIS A 311 4.12 15.29 3.43
CA HIS A 311 2.92 15.97 3.92
C HIS A 311 1.71 15.03 4.07
N TRP A 312 0.71 15.43 4.84
CA TRP A 312 -0.53 14.67 5.08
C TRP A 312 -1.69 15.04 4.13
N ASP A 313 -1.42 15.69 3.00
CA ASP A 313 -2.44 15.95 1.97
C ASP A 313 -2.63 14.70 1.09
N PHE A 314 -3.56 13.85 1.49
CA PHE A 314 -3.94 12.64 0.78
C PHE A 314 -4.39 12.92 -0.66
N ASP A 315 -5.17 13.99 -0.84
CA ASP A 315 -5.74 14.30 -2.15
C ASP A 315 -4.69 14.86 -3.11
N ALA A 316 -3.61 15.48 -2.62
CA ALA A 316 -2.45 15.85 -3.45
C ALA A 316 -1.75 14.60 -4.01
N ILE A 317 -1.44 13.62 -3.16
CA ILE A 317 -0.83 12.35 -3.61
C ILE A 317 -1.75 11.62 -4.60
N ARG A 318 -3.06 11.58 -4.32
CA ARG A 318 -4.03 10.98 -5.24
C ARG A 318 -4.05 11.68 -6.61
N ARG A 319 -4.00 13.01 -6.65
CA ARG A 319 -3.92 13.75 -7.92
C ARG A 319 -2.64 13.46 -8.69
N ASP A 320 -1.52 13.37 -7.99
CA ASP A 320 -0.23 13.02 -8.58
C ASP A 320 -0.20 11.58 -9.12
N ALA A 321 -0.78 10.65 -8.38
CA ALA A 321 -0.86 9.24 -8.81
C ALA A 321 -1.72 9.05 -10.07
N ARG A 322 -2.61 9.99 -10.38
CA ARG A 322 -3.46 9.97 -11.58
C ARG A 322 -2.78 10.56 -12.81
N ARG A 323 -1.73 11.37 -12.67
CA ARG A 323 -1.00 12.02 -13.77
C ARG A 323 -0.05 11.08 -14.49
#